data_e7b4a4b9798fc630340f9832efc52888
#
_entry.id   e7b4a4b9798fc630340f9832efc52888
#
_cell.length_a   1.000
_cell.length_b   1.000
_cell.length_c   1.000
_cell.angle_alpha   90.00
_cell.angle_beta   90.00
_cell.angle_gamma   90.00
#
_symmetry.space_group_name_H-M   'P 1'
#
loop_
_entity.id
_entity.type
_entity.pdbx_description
1 polymer ?
#
loop_
_entity_poly.entity_id
_entity_poly.type
_entity_poly.pdbx_seq_one_letter_code
_entity_poly.pdbx_strand_id
1 'polypeptide(L)'
;MSAINYVSVESIAKAFGERVLFKDLSFGINEGQKIGLVAKNGTGKTSMLDILAGAENPDSGQVVYRKGIKISFLPQEPDLDPNLTVEQTIFDSDNEILNVISAYEHALQNMEDTEAYQKAFDQMEAHQAWDFETQYKQILFQLKLDDLDRKVEKLSGGQKKRLALANMLLSKPDLLILDEPTNHLDLEMIEWLEQFFAKENFTLFMVTH
;
A
#
# COMPACT_ATOMS: atom_id res chain seq x y z
N MET A 1 21.42 0.50 18.90
CA MET A 1 20.03 0.90 19.20
C MET A 1 19.18 -0.35 19.10
N SER A 2 18.26 -0.60 20.05
CA SER A 2 17.32 -1.72 19.92
C SER A 2 16.37 -1.43 18.79
N ALA A 3 16.15 -2.39 17.89
CA ALA A 3 15.19 -2.25 16.80
C ALA A 3 13.78 -2.01 17.38
N ILE A 4 13.04 -1.05 16.80
CA ILE A 4 11.69 -0.75 17.21
C ILE A 4 10.76 -1.86 16.68
N ASN A 5 10.07 -2.58 17.56
CA ASN A 5 9.15 -3.62 17.15
C ASN A 5 7.80 -3.02 16.75
N TYR A 6 7.31 -3.34 15.55
CA TYR A 6 6.02 -2.89 15.02
C TYR A 6 4.91 -3.92 15.27
N VAL A 7 5.22 -5.20 15.08
CA VAL A 7 4.26 -6.30 15.27
C VAL A 7 4.93 -7.46 15.99
N SER A 8 4.29 -7.96 17.04
CA SER A 8 4.63 -9.22 17.71
C SER A 8 3.55 -10.26 17.45
N VAL A 9 3.95 -11.38 16.89
CA VAL A 9 3.10 -12.56 16.68
C VAL A 9 3.48 -13.60 17.73
N GLU A 10 2.51 -14.05 18.51
CA GLU A 10 2.75 -14.93 19.67
C GLU A 10 1.90 -16.19 19.57
N SER A 11 2.53 -17.33 19.30
CA SER A 11 1.97 -18.69 19.27
C SER A 11 0.65 -18.78 18.50
N ILE A 12 0.54 -18.08 17.36
CA ILE A 12 -0.68 -18.14 16.56
C ILE A 12 -0.85 -19.50 15.89
N ALA A 13 -2.11 -19.93 15.79
CA ALA A 13 -2.50 -21.10 15.00
C ALA A 13 -3.71 -20.76 14.15
N LYS A 14 -3.83 -21.45 13.01
CA LYS A 14 -4.98 -21.34 12.11
C LYS A 14 -5.25 -22.67 11.44
N ALA A 15 -6.54 -23.02 11.36
CA ALA A 15 -7.02 -24.18 10.64
C ALA A 15 -8.16 -23.79 9.69
N PHE A 16 -8.34 -24.54 8.64
CA PHE A 16 -9.48 -24.45 7.74
C PHE A 16 -10.19 -25.80 7.72
N GLY A 17 -11.33 -25.89 8.42
CA GLY A 17 -11.98 -27.15 8.73
C GLY A 17 -11.07 -28.07 9.53
N GLU A 18 -10.83 -29.29 9.04
CA GLU A 18 -9.92 -30.25 9.67
C GLU A 18 -8.44 -30.04 9.32
N ARG A 19 -8.15 -29.15 8.36
CA ARG A 19 -6.79 -28.91 7.88
C ARG A 19 -6.11 -27.81 8.69
N VAL A 20 -5.07 -28.15 9.44
CA VAL A 20 -4.20 -27.19 10.10
C VAL A 20 -3.31 -26.52 9.05
N LEU A 21 -3.39 -25.17 8.95
CA LEU A 21 -2.57 -24.37 8.06
C LEU A 21 -1.20 -24.07 8.69
N PHE A 22 -1.21 -23.61 9.93
CA PHE A 22 -0.02 -23.41 10.76
C PHE A 22 -0.37 -23.50 12.24
N LYS A 23 0.63 -23.79 13.07
CA LYS A 23 0.48 -23.96 14.50
C LYS A 23 1.72 -23.44 15.23
N ASP A 24 1.48 -22.77 16.37
CA ASP A 24 2.52 -22.28 17.29
C ASP A 24 3.55 -21.38 16.60
N LEU A 25 3.09 -20.51 15.71
CA LEU A 25 3.94 -19.61 14.97
C LEU A 25 4.18 -18.34 15.76
N SER A 26 5.45 -18.01 16.02
CA SER A 26 5.84 -16.78 16.74
C SER A 26 6.98 -16.09 16.01
N PHE A 27 6.83 -14.78 15.80
CA PHE A 27 7.87 -13.93 15.22
C PHE A 27 7.56 -12.45 15.48
N GLY A 28 8.53 -11.57 15.21
CA GLY A 28 8.36 -10.13 15.28
C GLY A 28 8.69 -9.45 13.97
N ILE A 29 8.06 -8.33 13.70
CA ILE A 29 8.37 -7.43 12.58
C ILE A 29 8.87 -6.12 13.18
N ASN A 30 10.12 -5.77 12.89
CA ASN A 30 10.74 -4.54 13.37
C ASN A 30 10.78 -3.48 12.27
N GLU A 31 10.84 -2.24 12.70
CA GLU A 31 11.02 -1.08 11.81
C GLU A 31 12.16 -1.29 10.80
N GLY A 32 11.89 -0.99 9.53
CA GLY A 32 12.84 -1.11 8.42
C GLY A 32 13.14 -2.53 7.96
N GLN A 33 12.55 -3.56 8.58
CA GLN A 33 12.71 -4.94 8.11
C GLN A 33 11.94 -5.20 6.82
N LYS A 34 12.53 -5.96 5.92
CA LYS A 34 11.93 -6.46 4.68
C LYS A 34 11.91 -7.98 4.73
N ILE A 35 10.71 -8.55 4.93
CA ILE A 35 10.49 -9.98 5.15
C ILE A 35 9.75 -10.54 3.95
N GLY A 36 10.34 -11.54 3.29
CA GLY A 36 9.70 -12.32 2.23
C GLY A 36 9.33 -13.71 2.74
N LEU A 37 8.06 -14.08 2.65
CA LEU A 37 7.59 -15.43 2.94
C LEU A 37 7.41 -16.20 1.64
N VAL A 38 8.19 -17.26 1.47
CA VAL A 38 8.06 -18.18 0.35
C VAL A 38 7.43 -19.47 0.83
N ALA A 39 6.29 -19.85 0.27
CA ALA A 39 5.61 -21.09 0.63
C ALA A 39 4.71 -21.58 -0.51
N LYS A 40 4.44 -22.88 -0.53
CA LYS A 40 3.57 -23.51 -1.54
C LYS A 40 2.11 -23.00 -1.43
N ASN A 41 1.35 -23.14 -2.53
CA ASN A 41 -0.06 -22.80 -2.52
C ASN A 41 -0.85 -23.66 -1.54
N GLY A 42 -1.85 -23.05 -0.89
CA GLY A 42 -2.70 -23.72 0.08
C GLY A 42 -2.05 -23.98 1.45
N THR A 43 -0.90 -23.38 1.77
CA THR A 43 -0.26 -23.52 3.09
C THR A 43 -0.75 -22.49 4.11
N GLY A 44 -1.72 -21.64 3.75
CA GLY A 44 -2.25 -20.63 4.66
C GLY A 44 -1.56 -19.26 4.57
N LYS A 45 -0.86 -18.97 3.46
CA LYS A 45 -0.20 -17.68 3.24
C LYS A 45 -1.16 -16.50 3.38
N THR A 46 -2.27 -16.53 2.63
CA THR A 46 -3.30 -15.49 2.65
C THR A 46 -3.91 -15.34 4.05
N SER A 47 -4.28 -16.45 4.72
CA SER A 47 -4.79 -16.41 6.10
C SER A 47 -3.79 -15.78 7.08
N MET A 48 -2.48 -16.02 6.88
CA MET A 48 -1.46 -15.36 7.70
C MET A 48 -1.42 -13.85 7.43
N LEU A 49 -1.49 -13.43 6.15
CA LEU A 49 -1.52 -12.01 5.81
C LEU A 49 -2.77 -11.32 6.34
N ASP A 50 -3.94 -11.96 6.23
CA ASP A 50 -5.20 -11.46 6.77
C ASP A 50 -5.12 -11.27 8.29
N ILE A 51 -4.49 -12.23 9.01
CA ILE A 51 -4.25 -12.12 10.44
C ILE A 51 -3.27 -10.99 10.75
N LEU A 52 -2.17 -10.84 10.00
CA LEU A 52 -1.21 -9.77 10.17
C LEU A 52 -1.78 -8.39 9.83
N ALA A 53 -2.74 -8.33 8.91
CA ALA A 53 -3.45 -7.09 8.56
C ALA A 53 -4.59 -6.75 9.54
N GLY A 54 -4.92 -7.68 10.47
CA GLY A 54 -6.05 -7.52 11.39
C GLY A 54 -7.42 -7.75 10.74
N ALA A 55 -7.46 -8.30 9.52
CA ALA A 55 -8.70 -8.64 8.81
C ALA A 55 -9.32 -9.95 9.32
N GLU A 56 -8.50 -10.85 9.86
CA GLU A 56 -8.93 -12.12 10.42
C GLU A 56 -8.28 -12.37 11.80
N ASN A 57 -8.98 -13.08 12.70
CA ASN A 57 -8.41 -13.50 13.97
C ASN A 57 -7.75 -14.88 13.86
N PRO A 58 -6.61 -15.13 14.55
CA PRO A 58 -6.08 -16.47 14.69
C PRO A 58 -7.02 -17.33 15.56
N ASP A 59 -6.99 -18.66 15.38
CA ASP A 59 -7.77 -19.60 16.22
C ASP A 59 -7.19 -19.71 17.64
N SER A 60 -5.88 -19.47 17.79
CA SER A 60 -5.20 -19.33 19.08
C SER A 60 -3.98 -18.43 18.96
N GLY A 61 -3.45 -17.97 20.09
CA GLY A 61 -2.38 -16.99 20.15
C GLY A 61 -2.89 -15.57 19.93
N GLN A 62 -1.98 -14.64 19.70
CA GLN A 62 -2.33 -13.23 19.49
C GLN A 62 -1.34 -12.51 18.58
N VAL A 63 -1.81 -11.41 17.99
CA VAL A 63 -0.98 -10.44 17.28
C VAL A 63 -1.08 -9.11 18.01
N VAL A 64 0.07 -8.58 18.41
CA VAL A 64 0.17 -7.31 19.14
C VAL A 64 0.83 -6.28 18.24
N TYR A 65 0.14 -5.18 18.02
CA TYR A 65 0.63 -4.07 17.21
C TYR A 65 1.12 -2.93 18.10
N ARG A 66 2.19 -2.29 17.66
CA ARG A 66 2.63 -1.04 18.28
C ARG A 66 1.53 0.02 18.10
N LYS A 67 1.23 0.75 19.17
CA LYS A 67 0.23 1.82 19.13
C LYS A 67 0.65 2.91 18.14
N GLY A 68 -0.28 3.28 17.25
CA GLY A 68 -0.13 4.40 16.33
C GLY A 68 0.58 4.07 15.02
N ILE A 69 0.95 2.80 14.75
CA ILE A 69 1.48 2.45 13.42
C ILE A 69 0.36 2.42 12.37
N LYS A 70 0.71 2.89 11.18
CA LYS A 70 -0.15 2.81 10.00
C LYS A 70 0.22 1.57 9.20
N ILE A 71 -0.72 0.65 9.07
CA ILE A 71 -0.55 -0.61 8.31
C ILE A 71 -1.36 -0.51 7.04
N SER A 72 -0.76 -0.85 5.90
CA SER A 72 -1.47 -1.01 4.62
C SER A 72 -1.33 -2.44 4.12
N PHE A 73 -2.44 -3.00 3.67
CA PHE A 73 -2.51 -4.36 3.14
C PHE A 73 -2.95 -4.36 1.68
N LEU A 74 -2.17 -5.02 0.82
CA LEU A 74 -2.54 -5.29 -0.56
C LEU A 74 -2.94 -6.76 -0.69
N PRO A 75 -4.23 -7.08 -0.72
CA PRO A 75 -4.71 -8.44 -0.96
C PRO A 75 -4.52 -8.84 -2.42
N GLN A 76 -4.67 -10.14 -2.70
CA GLN A 76 -4.59 -10.67 -4.05
C GLN A 76 -5.62 -10.03 -5.00
N GLU A 77 -6.84 -9.78 -4.50
CA GLU A 77 -7.90 -9.04 -5.20
C GLU A 77 -8.26 -7.80 -4.37
N PRO A 78 -7.81 -6.59 -4.78
CA PRO A 78 -8.12 -5.38 -4.04
C PRO A 78 -9.58 -4.97 -4.24
N ASP A 79 -10.22 -4.58 -3.14
CA ASP A 79 -11.55 -3.99 -3.14
C ASP A 79 -11.44 -2.48 -3.36
N LEU A 80 -11.85 -2.01 -4.53
CA LEU A 80 -11.83 -0.61 -4.93
C LEU A 80 -13.25 -0.19 -5.32
N ASP A 81 -13.67 1.03 -4.95
CA ASP A 81 -14.98 1.56 -5.34
C ASP A 81 -15.06 1.68 -6.88
N PRO A 82 -15.95 0.91 -7.53
CA PRO A 82 -16.10 0.90 -8.98
C PRO A 82 -16.55 2.23 -9.58
N ASN A 83 -17.17 3.10 -8.77
CA ASN A 83 -17.76 4.37 -9.22
C ASN A 83 -16.72 5.50 -9.30
N LEU A 84 -15.63 5.39 -8.55
CA LEU A 84 -14.55 6.38 -8.53
C LEU A 84 -13.72 6.32 -9.81
N THR A 85 -13.07 7.42 -10.14
CA THR A 85 -11.99 7.45 -11.14
C THR A 85 -10.66 6.99 -10.52
N VAL A 86 -9.66 6.72 -11.35
CA VAL A 86 -8.30 6.44 -10.91
C VAL A 86 -7.78 7.57 -10.03
N GLU A 87 -7.95 8.82 -10.47
CA GLU A 87 -7.58 10.01 -9.72
C GLU A 87 -8.26 10.07 -8.34
N GLN A 88 -9.59 9.96 -8.32
CA GLN A 88 -10.35 9.98 -7.08
C GLN A 88 -9.90 8.90 -6.10
N THR A 89 -9.64 7.67 -6.59
CA THR A 89 -9.16 6.58 -5.75
C THR A 89 -7.80 6.89 -5.11
N ILE A 90 -6.91 7.58 -5.82
CA ILE A 90 -5.59 7.95 -5.31
C ILE A 90 -5.70 9.09 -4.29
N PHE A 91 -6.50 10.12 -4.60
CA PHE A 91 -6.65 11.28 -3.73
C PHE A 91 -7.59 11.05 -2.54
N ASP A 92 -8.42 10.01 -2.56
CA ASP A 92 -9.24 9.57 -1.41
C ASP A 92 -8.41 8.85 -0.32
N SER A 93 -7.09 8.84 -0.46
CA SER A 93 -6.19 8.26 0.54
C SER A 93 -6.03 9.18 1.75
N ASP A 94 -5.77 8.59 2.94
CA ASP A 94 -5.51 9.31 4.19
C ASP A 94 -4.17 10.10 4.19
N ASN A 95 -3.74 10.58 3.03
CA ASN A 95 -2.52 11.39 2.91
C ASN A 95 -2.85 12.86 2.63
N GLU A 96 -2.70 13.71 3.64
CA GLU A 96 -2.97 15.15 3.56
C GLU A 96 -2.18 15.84 2.43
N ILE A 97 -0.95 15.39 2.14
CA ILE A 97 -0.12 15.97 1.07
C ILE A 97 -0.77 15.72 -0.30
N LEU A 98 -1.41 14.57 -0.52
CA LEU A 98 -2.13 14.30 -1.77
C LEU A 98 -3.30 15.27 -1.97
N ASN A 99 -4.02 15.62 -0.91
CA ASN A 99 -5.11 16.62 -0.99
C ASN A 99 -4.58 17.99 -1.37
N VAL A 100 -3.41 18.38 -0.86
CA VAL A 100 -2.73 19.65 -1.21
C VAL A 100 -2.33 19.64 -2.68
N ILE A 101 -1.76 18.54 -3.18
CA ILE A 101 -1.36 18.40 -4.59
C ILE A 101 -2.59 18.44 -5.50
N SER A 102 -3.66 17.72 -5.16
CA SER A 102 -4.91 17.74 -5.93
C SER A 102 -5.47 19.16 -6.05
N ALA A 103 -5.52 19.91 -4.93
CA ALA A 103 -5.98 21.30 -4.94
C ALA A 103 -5.12 22.18 -5.85
N TYR A 104 -3.80 21.98 -5.86
CA TYR A 104 -2.89 22.72 -6.72
C TYR A 104 -3.07 22.34 -8.21
N GLU A 105 -3.18 21.06 -8.55
CA GLU A 105 -3.43 20.61 -9.92
C GLU A 105 -4.78 21.14 -10.47
N HIS A 106 -5.83 21.15 -9.65
CA HIS A 106 -7.10 21.77 -10.03
C HIS A 106 -6.99 23.27 -10.25
N ALA A 107 -6.25 23.99 -9.40
CA ALA A 107 -6.02 25.42 -9.56
C ALA A 107 -5.22 25.75 -10.83
N LEU A 108 -4.27 24.90 -11.23
CA LEU A 108 -3.55 25.02 -12.50
C LEU A 108 -4.46 24.93 -13.73
N GLN A 109 -5.53 24.13 -13.67
CA GLN A 109 -6.49 23.99 -14.77
C GLN A 109 -7.37 25.24 -14.91
N ASN A 110 -7.49 26.06 -13.86
CA ASN A 110 -8.32 27.28 -13.84
C ASN A 110 -7.49 28.49 -13.42
N MET A 111 -6.45 28.84 -14.19
CA MET A 111 -5.53 29.96 -13.89
C MET A 111 -6.20 31.36 -13.88
N GLU A 112 -7.45 31.49 -14.32
CA GLU A 112 -8.22 32.73 -14.21
C GLU A 112 -8.55 33.07 -12.76
N ASP A 113 -8.68 32.07 -11.88
CA ASP A 113 -8.84 32.25 -10.44
C ASP A 113 -7.47 32.36 -9.74
N THR A 114 -6.91 33.59 -9.82
CA THR A 114 -5.59 33.89 -9.26
C THR A 114 -5.53 33.70 -7.74
N GLU A 115 -6.65 33.91 -7.03
CA GLU A 115 -6.70 33.76 -5.57
C GLU A 115 -6.64 32.28 -5.18
N ALA A 116 -7.42 31.42 -5.85
CA ALA A 116 -7.38 29.97 -5.64
C ALA A 116 -6.01 29.38 -5.96
N TYR A 117 -5.38 29.84 -7.08
CA TYR A 117 -4.03 29.42 -7.44
C TYR A 117 -3.01 29.80 -6.38
N GLN A 118 -2.99 31.06 -5.93
CA GLN A 118 -2.03 31.54 -4.93
C GLN A 118 -2.18 30.77 -3.62
N LYS A 119 -3.42 30.54 -3.17
CA LYS A 119 -3.70 29.77 -1.97
C LYS A 119 -3.20 28.32 -2.08
N ALA A 120 -3.43 27.67 -3.21
CA ALA A 120 -2.97 26.31 -3.45
C ALA A 120 -1.43 26.24 -3.51
N PHE A 121 -0.78 27.21 -4.16
CA PHE A 121 0.67 27.33 -4.20
C PHE A 121 1.26 27.49 -2.80
N ASP A 122 0.70 28.38 -1.97
CA ASP A 122 1.16 28.59 -0.59
C ASP A 122 1.02 27.30 0.27
N GLN A 123 -0.01 26.49 0.02
CA GLN A 123 -0.17 25.20 0.67
C GLN A 123 0.90 24.19 0.22
N MET A 124 1.25 24.15 -1.08
CA MET A 124 2.35 23.33 -1.59
C MET A 124 3.68 23.65 -0.90
N GLU A 125 3.99 24.95 -0.72
CA GLU A 125 5.18 25.42 -0.01
C GLU A 125 5.13 25.05 1.47
N ALA A 126 4.01 25.33 2.16
CA ALA A 126 3.85 25.07 3.59
C ALA A 126 4.01 23.59 3.95
N HIS A 127 3.51 22.68 3.10
CA HIS A 127 3.60 21.23 3.29
C HIS A 127 4.84 20.62 2.64
N GLN A 128 5.73 21.41 1.99
CA GLN A 128 6.88 20.93 1.22
C GLN A 128 6.49 19.84 0.21
N ALA A 129 5.36 20.03 -0.48
CA ALA A 129 4.70 19.00 -1.27
C ALA A 129 5.33 18.75 -2.66
N TRP A 130 6.27 19.60 -3.12
CA TRP A 130 6.88 19.51 -4.45
C TRP A 130 7.63 18.22 -4.71
N ASP A 131 8.41 17.75 -3.73
CA ASP A 131 9.14 16.48 -3.85
C ASP A 131 8.17 15.30 -3.90
N PHE A 132 7.08 15.39 -3.13
CA PHE A 132 6.04 14.35 -3.12
C PHE A 132 5.23 14.34 -4.42
N GLU A 133 4.95 15.51 -5.02
CA GLU A 133 4.32 15.60 -6.33
C GLU A 133 5.16 14.88 -7.40
N THR A 134 6.46 15.08 -7.38
CA THR A 134 7.38 14.38 -8.28
C THR A 134 7.33 12.86 -8.07
N GLN A 135 7.36 12.41 -6.82
CA GLN A 135 7.26 11.00 -6.46
C GLN A 135 5.92 10.39 -6.87
N TYR A 136 4.81 11.09 -6.63
CA TYR A 136 3.47 10.71 -7.05
C TYR A 136 3.40 10.46 -8.57
N LYS A 137 3.81 11.45 -9.36
CA LYS A 137 3.82 11.34 -10.83
C LYS A 137 4.71 10.21 -11.33
N GLN A 138 5.86 10.00 -10.69
CA GLN A 138 6.76 8.89 -11.00
C GLN A 138 6.10 7.53 -10.72
N ILE A 139 5.43 7.35 -9.58
CA ILE A 139 4.74 6.09 -9.24
C ILE A 139 3.65 5.79 -10.27
N LEU A 140 2.82 6.79 -10.63
CA LEU A 140 1.78 6.61 -11.65
C LEU A 140 2.34 6.20 -13.00
N PHE A 141 3.39 6.90 -13.46
CA PHE A 141 4.05 6.60 -14.72
C PHE A 141 4.61 5.17 -14.75
N GLN A 142 5.33 4.76 -13.71
CA GLN A 142 5.94 3.44 -13.62
C GLN A 142 4.88 2.31 -13.57
N LEU A 143 3.76 2.57 -12.92
CA LEU A 143 2.65 1.61 -12.85
C LEU A 143 1.70 1.72 -14.07
N LYS A 144 2.03 2.56 -15.07
CA LYS A 144 1.25 2.76 -16.31
C LYS A 144 -0.22 3.11 -16.02
N LEU A 145 -0.42 4.08 -15.12
CA LEU A 145 -1.70 4.65 -14.72
C LEU A 145 -1.86 6.03 -15.37
N ASP A 146 -1.96 6.07 -16.71
CA ASP A 146 -1.92 7.31 -17.49
C ASP A 146 -3.30 7.98 -17.64
N ASP A 147 -4.39 7.18 -17.59
CA ASP A 147 -5.78 7.64 -17.75
C ASP A 147 -6.44 7.82 -16.38
N LEU A 148 -6.21 8.98 -15.78
CA LEU A 148 -6.67 9.30 -14.42
C LEU A 148 -8.19 9.51 -14.33
N ASP A 149 -8.84 9.92 -15.42
CA ASP A 149 -10.30 10.11 -15.50
C ASP A 149 -11.06 8.79 -15.65
N ARG A 150 -10.35 7.71 -15.93
CA ARG A 150 -10.98 6.41 -16.18
C ARG A 150 -11.60 5.84 -14.91
N LYS A 151 -12.84 5.39 -15.00
CA LYS A 151 -13.53 4.75 -13.88
C LYS A 151 -12.92 3.40 -13.54
N VAL A 152 -12.85 3.09 -12.25
CA VAL A 152 -12.32 1.83 -11.70
C VAL A 152 -13.09 0.61 -12.24
N GLU A 153 -14.40 0.70 -12.45
CA GLU A 153 -15.21 -0.38 -13.06
C GLU A 153 -14.70 -0.82 -14.43
N LYS A 154 -14.07 0.10 -15.20
CA LYS A 154 -13.55 -0.15 -16.55
C LYS A 154 -12.11 -0.63 -16.59
N LEU A 155 -11.48 -0.76 -15.44
CA LEU A 155 -10.12 -1.27 -15.34
C LEU A 155 -10.11 -2.80 -15.39
N SER A 156 -9.08 -3.37 -16.03
CA SER A 156 -8.78 -4.80 -15.92
C SER A 156 -8.35 -5.16 -14.50
N GLY A 157 -8.39 -6.44 -14.13
CA GLY A 157 -7.93 -6.91 -12.82
C GLY A 157 -6.48 -6.49 -12.52
N GLY A 158 -5.58 -6.59 -13.51
CA GLY A 158 -4.20 -6.15 -13.38
C GLY A 158 -4.08 -4.62 -13.20
N GLN A 159 -4.91 -3.83 -13.89
CA GLN A 159 -4.93 -2.38 -13.69
C GLN A 159 -5.46 -2.00 -12.30
N LYS A 160 -6.50 -2.68 -11.80
CA LYS A 160 -7.01 -2.50 -10.43
C LYS A 160 -5.93 -2.80 -9.39
N LYS A 161 -5.16 -3.88 -9.59
CA LYS A 161 -4.05 -4.23 -8.68
C LYS A 161 -2.95 -3.17 -8.68
N ARG A 162 -2.59 -2.64 -9.85
CA ARG A 162 -1.61 -1.54 -9.98
C ARG A 162 -2.10 -0.25 -9.31
N LEU A 163 -3.38 0.08 -9.45
CA LEU A 163 -4.00 1.23 -8.79
C LEU A 163 -3.98 1.08 -7.27
N ALA A 164 -4.35 -0.10 -6.74
CA ALA A 164 -4.29 -0.37 -5.31
C ALA A 164 -2.85 -0.30 -4.77
N LEU A 165 -1.88 -0.80 -5.54
CA LEU A 165 -0.45 -0.69 -5.21
C LEU A 165 0.00 0.77 -5.18
N ALA A 166 -0.36 1.58 -6.19
CA ALA A 166 -0.05 3.01 -6.21
C ALA A 166 -0.61 3.72 -4.99
N ASN A 167 -1.89 3.52 -4.70
CA ASN A 167 -2.55 4.13 -3.55
C ASN A 167 -1.86 3.76 -2.23
N MET A 168 -1.49 2.49 -2.07
CA MET A 168 -0.79 2.03 -0.89
C MET A 168 0.62 2.65 -0.74
N LEU A 169 1.40 2.73 -1.82
CA LEU A 169 2.73 3.36 -1.79
C LEU A 169 2.65 4.84 -1.46
N LEU A 170 1.64 5.54 -2.01
CA LEU A 170 1.41 6.96 -1.80
C LEU A 170 0.88 7.28 -0.39
N SER A 171 0.20 6.35 0.26
CA SER A 171 -0.28 6.53 1.64
C SER A 171 0.84 6.53 2.69
N LYS A 172 2.08 6.16 2.31
CA LYS A 172 3.28 6.09 3.16
C LYS A 172 3.02 5.41 4.52
N PRO A 173 2.59 4.15 4.55
CA PRO A 173 2.38 3.44 5.80
C PRO A 173 3.71 3.06 6.47
N ASP A 174 3.66 2.78 7.79
CA ASP A 174 4.80 2.27 8.53
C ASP A 174 5.11 0.81 8.18
N LEU A 175 4.07 0.02 7.93
CA LEU A 175 4.17 -1.40 7.55
C LEU A 175 3.32 -1.69 6.32
N LEU A 176 3.97 -2.24 5.29
CA LEU A 176 3.36 -2.78 4.08
C LEU A 176 3.20 -4.30 4.20
N ILE A 177 2.00 -4.80 3.99
CA ILE A 177 1.70 -6.23 3.89
C ILE A 177 1.22 -6.50 2.47
N LEU A 178 1.94 -7.37 1.73
CA LEU A 178 1.70 -7.59 0.30
C LEU A 178 1.44 -9.06 0.00
N ASP A 179 0.30 -9.36 -0.64
CA ASP A 179 0.01 -10.70 -1.16
C ASP A 179 0.30 -10.76 -2.66
N GLU A 180 1.42 -11.43 -2.99
CA GLU A 180 1.88 -11.62 -4.37
C GLU A 180 1.88 -10.32 -5.20
N PRO A 181 2.62 -9.28 -4.76
CA PRO A 181 2.55 -7.94 -5.35
C PRO A 181 3.02 -7.88 -6.80
N THR A 182 3.83 -8.85 -7.24
CA THR A 182 4.38 -8.91 -8.59
C THR A 182 3.45 -9.55 -9.61
N ASN A 183 2.38 -10.20 -9.17
CA ASN A 183 1.38 -10.75 -10.07
C ASN A 183 0.74 -9.63 -10.89
N HIS A 184 0.63 -9.81 -12.21
CA HIS A 184 0.11 -8.83 -13.18
C HIS A 184 0.99 -7.59 -13.41
N LEU A 185 2.24 -7.60 -12.95
CA LEU A 185 3.28 -6.63 -13.31
C LEU A 185 4.16 -7.22 -14.41
N ASP A 186 4.62 -6.39 -15.33
CA ASP A 186 5.66 -6.76 -16.27
C ASP A 186 7.05 -6.64 -15.62
N LEU A 187 8.06 -7.17 -16.29
CA LEU A 187 9.42 -7.23 -15.74
C LEU A 187 9.96 -5.84 -15.36
N GLU A 188 9.70 -4.83 -16.18
CA GLU A 188 10.15 -3.46 -15.96
C GLU A 188 9.54 -2.86 -14.68
N MET A 189 8.23 -3.11 -14.46
CA MET A 189 7.56 -2.70 -13.24
C MET A 189 8.10 -3.44 -12.01
N ILE A 190 8.40 -4.74 -12.13
CA ILE A 190 8.97 -5.54 -11.02
C ILE A 190 10.35 -4.99 -10.65
N GLU A 191 11.25 -4.78 -11.62
CA GLU A 191 12.58 -4.23 -11.38
C GLU A 191 12.51 -2.84 -10.73
N TRP A 192 11.60 -1.98 -11.21
CA TRP A 192 11.39 -0.68 -10.60
C TRP A 192 10.88 -0.79 -9.15
N LEU A 193 9.90 -1.66 -8.90
CA LEU A 193 9.32 -1.85 -7.55
C LEU A 193 10.36 -2.37 -6.55
N GLU A 194 11.21 -3.30 -6.98
CA GLU A 194 12.34 -3.79 -6.17
C GLU A 194 13.32 -2.67 -5.82
N GLN A 195 13.69 -1.83 -6.80
CA GLN A 195 14.55 -0.66 -6.57
C GLN A 195 13.88 0.37 -5.67
N PHE A 196 12.57 0.59 -5.83
CA PHE A 196 11.79 1.49 -5.00
C PHE A 196 11.81 1.01 -3.54
N PHE A 197 11.49 -0.26 -3.28
CA PHE A 197 11.56 -0.83 -1.94
C PHE A 197 12.98 -0.87 -1.37
N ALA A 198 14.02 -0.96 -2.20
CA ALA A 198 15.39 -0.92 -1.72
C ALA A 198 15.82 0.48 -1.24
N LYS A 199 15.32 1.54 -1.90
CA LYS A 199 15.67 2.94 -1.59
C LYS A 199 14.85 3.51 -0.44
N GLU A 200 13.55 3.20 -0.41
CA GLU A 200 12.64 3.73 0.59
C GLU A 200 12.74 2.95 1.91
N ASN A 201 12.56 3.66 3.01
CA ASN A 201 12.66 3.07 4.36
C ASN A 201 11.35 2.45 4.82
N PHE A 202 10.76 1.56 4.01
CA PHE A 202 9.56 0.82 4.39
C PHE A 202 9.88 -0.38 5.26
N THR A 203 8.98 -0.68 6.20
CA THR A 203 8.87 -2.02 6.78
C THR A 203 7.96 -2.84 5.90
N LEU A 204 8.40 -4.00 5.46
CA LEU A 204 7.72 -4.80 4.44
C LEU A 204 7.58 -6.25 4.89
N PHE A 205 6.35 -6.78 4.80
CA PHE A 205 6.08 -8.21 4.87
C PHE A 205 5.36 -8.63 3.59
N MET A 206 5.98 -9.47 2.79
CA MET A 206 5.38 -9.90 1.53
C MET A 206 5.41 -11.42 1.36
N VAL A 207 4.39 -11.91 0.68
CA VAL A 207 4.31 -13.30 0.22
C VAL A 207 4.60 -13.33 -1.26
N THR A 208 5.45 -14.27 -1.66
CA THR A 208 5.80 -14.53 -3.05
C THR A 208 5.94 -16.04 -3.28
N HIS A 209 5.95 -16.44 -4.54
CA HIS A 209 6.17 -17.82 -4.98
C HIS A 209 7.65 -18.14 -5.24
#